data_8b3f663fc904e80bacf15486476070ec
#
_entry.id   8b3f663fc904e80bacf15486476070ec
#
_cell.length_a   1.000
_cell.length_b   1.000
_cell.length_c   1.000
_cell.angle_alpha   90.00
_cell.angle_beta   90.00
_cell.angle_gamma   90.00
#
_symmetry.space_group_name_H-M   'P 1'
#
loop_
_entity.id
_entity.type
_entity.pdbx_description
1 polymer ?
#
loop_
_entity_poly.entity_id
_entity_poly.type
_entity_poly.pdbx_seq_one_letter_code
_entity_poly.pdbx_strand_id
1 'polypeptide(L)'
;MNSYDELIKRMISGDRMALGKIITLMENDPSSSAYIIPQIHNLTGRAHIIGITGPPGSGKSSIVDKLISCYRKEGLKVGVIAIDPTSPFTGGAILGDRIRMKQHYIDRDVFIRSMATRGNLGGLSEATGNTIKALDAFGKDVIIIETVGAGQVEVDIVKVADTVVVVSVPSMGDSVQTLKAGIMEIGDIFAVNKADIEGVEKCILEIRMMLELSEKKEGWAPPIIKTYGNKDDGANKLFDSLKNHHKYLIESGHHEKKRIIRGKTELVNILQNLFIRNLYDVISEEEMEEYAKKIANREKDPYMVIEELIPRLKNVIRGG
;
A
#
# COMPACT_ATOMS: atom_id res chain seq x y z
N MET A 1 6.49 29.44 16.10
CA MET A 1 6.33 27.98 16.13
C MET A 1 5.45 27.63 14.93
N ASN A 2 5.92 26.81 13.99
CA ASN A 2 5.16 26.50 12.79
C ASN A 2 3.92 25.67 13.20
N SER A 3 2.77 25.86 12.56
CA SER A 3 1.55 25.11 12.89
C SER A 3 1.72 23.59 12.78
N TYR A 4 2.68 23.12 11.99
CA TYR A 4 3.06 21.72 11.86
C TYR A 4 3.73 21.16 13.13
N ASP A 5 4.61 21.93 13.80
CA ASP A 5 5.33 21.47 15.00
C ASP A 5 4.37 21.10 16.14
N GLU A 6 3.34 21.90 16.33
CA GLU A 6 2.33 21.63 17.36
C GLU A 6 1.50 20.38 17.01
N LEU A 7 1.10 20.22 15.73
CA LEU A 7 0.38 19.04 15.28
C LEU A 7 1.22 17.76 15.43
N ILE A 8 2.52 17.82 15.11
CA ILE A 8 3.44 16.68 15.25
C ILE A 8 3.57 16.30 16.74
N LYS A 9 3.78 17.28 17.63
CA LYS A 9 3.88 17.03 19.09
C LYS A 9 2.59 16.38 19.61
N ARG A 10 1.42 16.89 19.23
CA ARG A 10 0.12 16.33 19.61
C ARG A 10 -0.06 14.91 19.08
N MET A 11 0.32 14.66 17.83
CA MET A 11 0.27 13.31 17.25
C MET A 11 1.16 12.35 18.06
N ILE A 12 2.41 12.72 18.34
CA ILE A 12 3.34 11.89 19.12
C ILE A 12 2.81 11.62 20.54
N SER A 13 2.09 12.58 21.12
CA SER A 13 1.43 12.41 22.44
C SER A 13 0.13 11.59 22.40
N GLY A 14 -0.27 11.05 21.25
CA GLY A 14 -1.42 10.16 21.11
C GLY A 14 -2.73 10.84 20.68
N ASP A 15 -2.68 12.10 20.20
CA ASP A 15 -3.87 12.79 19.70
C ASP A 15 -4.26 12.28 18.30
N ARG A 16 -5.37 11.50 18.23
CA ARG A 16 -5.92 10.94 16.99
C ARG A 16 -6.38 11.99 15.99
N MET A 17 -6.84 13.15 16.46
CA MET A 17 -7.27 14.24 15.57
C MET A 17 -6.06 14.89 14.90
N ALA A 18 -4.96 15.05 15.64
CA ALA A 18 -3.70 15.53 15.06
C ALA A 18 -3.15 14.54 14.02
N LEU A 19 -3.18 13.23 14.29
CA LEU A 19 -2.82 12.20 13.31
C LEU A 19 -3.66 12.32 12.04
N GLY A 20 -4.99 12.40 12.16
CA GLY A 20 -5.89 12.54 11.01
C GLY A 20 -5.60 13.80 10.17
N LYS A 21 -5.29 14.93 10.82
CA LYS A 21 -4.89 16.19 10.15
C LYS A 21 -3.56 16.05 9.43
N ILE A 22 -2.54 15.46 10.07
CA ILE A 22 -1.22 15.22 9.48
C ILE A 22 -1.35 14.36 8.24
N ILE A 23 -2.10 13.24 8.30
CA ILE A 23 -2.33 12.39 7.13
C ILE A 23 -3.00 13.19 6.01
N THR A 24 -4.01 13.99 6.32
CA THR A 24 -4.72 14.81 5.32
C THR A 24 -3.79 15.86 4.67
N LEU A 25 -2.92 16.48 5.44
CA LEU A 25 -1.93 17.43 4.93
C LEU A 25 -0.95 16.74 3.97
N MET A 26 -0.36 15.62 4.37
CA MET A 26 0.58 14.86 3.54
C MET A 26 -0.08 14.27 2.29
N GLU A 27 -1.39 13.97 2.33
CA GLU A 27 -2.16 13.47 1.19
C GLU A 27 -2.43 14.57 0.15
N ASN A 28 -2.59 15.81 0.58
CA ASN A 28 -2.97 16.93 -0.28
C ASN A 28 -1.81 17.80 -0.74
N ASP A 29 -0.71 17.83 0.02
CA ASP A 29 0.43 18.70 -0.25
C ASP A 29 1.76 17.97 -0.01
N PRO A 30 2.52 17.68 -1.08
CA PRO A 30 3.85 17.06 -0.98
C PRO A 30 4.85 17.88 -0.17
N SER A 31 4.71 19.22 -0.11
CA SER A 31 5.62 20.08 0.67
C SER A 31 5.45 19.84 2.18
N SER A 32 4.23 19.55 2.62
CA SER A 32 3.97 19.17 4.01
C SER A 32 4.63 17.84 4.38
N SER A 33 4.69 16.89 3.44
CA SER A 33 5.42 15.62 3.65
C SER A 33 6.91 15.85 3.84
N ALA A 34 7.52 16.71 3.02
CA ALA A 34 8.93 17.04 3.13
C ALA A 34 9.30 17.71 4.47
N TYR A 35 8.34 18.40 5.10
CA TYR A 35 8.51 18.98 6.43
C TYR A 35 8.26 17.99 7.57
N ILE A 36 7.19 17.18 7.47
CA ILE A 36 6.72 16.32 8.56
C ILE A 36 7.56 15.06 8.68
N ILE A 37 7.85 14.37 7.56
CA ILE A 37 8.52 13.07 7.56
C ILE A 37 9.87 13.09 8.27
N PRO A 38 10.78 14.07 8.05
CA PRO A 38 12.05 14.11 8.77
C PRO A 38 11.90 14.16 10.29
N GLN A 39 10.85 14.80 10.81
CA GLN A 39 10.64 14.95 12.24
C GLN A 39 10.10 13.68 12.92
N ILE A 40 9.43 12.80 12.19
CA ILE A 40 8.87 11.57 12.72
C ILE A 40 9.67 10.32 12.30
N HIS A 41 10.64 10.45 11.41
CA HIS A 41 11.37 9.32 10.81
C HIS A 41 11.98 8.38 11.86
N ASN A 42 12.62 8.93 12.88
CA ASN A 42 13.26 8.15 13.96
C ASN A 42 12.27 7.39 14.87
N LEU A 43 10.97 7.68 14.75
CA LEU A 43 9.90 7.00 15.48
C LEU A 43 9.28 5.85 14.68
N THR A 44 9.71 5.66 13.43
CA THR A 44 9.17 4.65 12.49
C THR A 44 10.02 3.38 12.48
N GLY A 45 9.53 2.34 11.80
CA GLY A 45 10.23 1.09 11.58
C GLY A 45 9.96 0.02 12.63
N ARG A 46 8.88 0.14 13.43
CA ARG A 46 8.49 -0.79 14.49
C ARG A 46 7.26 -1.62 14.12
N ALA A 47 6.33 -1.03 13.39
CA ALA A 47 5.08 -1.69 13.03
C ALA A 47 5.30 -2.84 12.03
N HIS A 48 4.57 -3.95 12.21
CA HIS A 48 4.44 -4.99 11.20
C HIS A 48 3.44 -4.53 10.13
N ILE A 49 3.89 -4.38 8.90
CA ILE A 49 3.06 -3.89 7.78
C ILE A 49 2.52 -5.09 7.00
N ILE A 50 1.20 -5.26 7.00
CA ILE A 50 0.50 -6.38 6.36
C ILE A 50 -0.29 -5.84 5.18
N GLY A 51 -0.02 -6.37 3.98
CA GLY A 51 -0.78 -6.09 2.78
C GLY A 51 -1.82 -7.18 2.52
N ILE A 52 -3.08 -6.79 2.31
CA ILE A 52 -4.16 -7.72 1.96
C ILE A 52 -4.68 -7.36 0.57
N THR A 53 -4.48 -8.27 -0.39
CA THR A 53 -4.84 -8.10 -1.79
C THR A 53 -5.67 -9.28 -2.31
N GLY A 54 -6.26 -9.14 -3.47
CA GLY A 54 -7.09 -10.15 -4.13
C GLY A 54 -8.31 -9.54 -4.82
N PRO A 55 -9.06 -10.31 -5.61
CA PRO A 55 -10.13 -9.81 -6.46
C PRO A 55 -11.26 -9.12 -5.67
N PRO A 56 -12.04 -8.24 -6.31
CA PRO A 56 -13.22 -7.63 -5.71
C PRO A 56 -14.18 -8.72 -5.23
N GLY A 57 -14.85 -8.50 -4.09
CA GLY A 57 -15.80 -9.45 -3.54
C GLY A 57 -15.20 -10.71 -2.90
N SER A 58 -13.87 -10.85 -2.84
CA SER A 58 -13.21 -11.98 -2.17
C SER A 58 -13.34 -11.95 -0.64
N GLY A 59 -13.84 -10.86 -0.06
CA GLY A 59 -14.08 -10.75 1.38
C GLY A 59 -12.87 -10.24 2.17
N LYS A 60 -11.96 -9.50 1.54
CA LYS A 60 -10.81 -8.86 2.18
C LYS A 60 -11.19 -8.07 3.43
N SER A 61 -12.17 -7.18 3.32
CA SER A 61 -12.63 -6.35 4.44
C SER A 61 -13.15 -7.16 5.62
N SER A 62 -13.79 -8.30 5.37
CA SER A 62 -14.23 -9.22 6.44
C SER A 62 -13.05 -9.92 7.12
N ILE A 63 -12.01 -10.25 6.36
CA ILE A 63 -10.75 -10.78 6.90
C ILE A 63 -10.05 -9.71 7.75
N VAL A 64 -9.95 -8.48 7.23
CA VAL A 64 -9.36 -7.34 7.97
C VAL A 64 -10.08 -7.12 9.31
N ASP A 65 -11.41 -7.09 9.30
CA ASP A 65 -12.24 -6.91 10.50
C ASP A 65 -11.92 -7.97 11.58
N LYS A 66 -11.79 -9.22 11.18
CA LYS A 66 -11.43 -10.33 12.08
C LYS A 66 -9.97 -10.24 12.56
N LEU A 67 -9.04 -9.89 11.69
CA LEU A 67 -7.63 -9.71 12.06
C LEU A 67 -7.47 -8.56 13.05
N ILE A 68 -8.17 -7.43 12.88
CA ILE A 68 -8.20 -6.36 13.88
C ILE A 68 -8.61 -6.94 15.25
N SER A 69 -9.69 -7.72 15.28
CA SER A 69 -10.16 -8.35 16.52
C SER A 69 -9.13 -9.29 17.14
N CYS A 70 -8.39 -10.08 16.34
CA CYS A 70 -7.32 -10.95 16.81
C CYS A 70 -6.16 -10.14 17.42
N TYR A 71 -5.67 -9.11 16.74
CA TYR A 71 -4.60 -8.26 17.24
C TYR A 71 -5.02 -7.50 18.51
N ARG A 72 -6.26 -7.00 18.55
CA ARG A 72 -6.79 -6.30 19.74
C ARG A 72 -6.94 -7.21 20.96
N LYS A 73 -7.27 -8.49 20.77
CA LYS A 73 -7.28 -9.49 21.87
C LYS A 73 -5.89 -9.69 22.49
N GLU A 74 -4.81 -9.52 21.73
CA GLU A 74 -3.43 -9.53 22.24
C GLU A 74 -2.97 -8.15 22.79
N GLY A 75 -3.84 -7.15 22.83
CA GLY A 75 -3.53 -5.80 23.33
C GLY A 75 -2.75 -4.93 22.33
N LEU A 76 -2.53 -5.40 21.09
CA LEU A 76 -1.77 -4.67 20.08
C LEU A 76 -2.61 -3.56 19.42
N LYS A 77 -1.97 -2.43 19.12
CA LYS A 77 -2.59 -1.26 18.49
C LYS A 77 -2.55 -1.40 16.97
N VAL A 78 -3.70 -1.21 16.32
CA VAL A 78 -3.87 -1.48 14.88
C VAL A 78 -4.14 -0.21 14.09
N GLY A 79 -3.39 0.00 13.01
CA GLY A 79 -3.69 0.95 11.94
C GLY A 79 -4.28 0.22 10.73
N VAL A 80 -5.29 0.78 10.08
CA VAL A 80 -5.84 0.25 8.83
C VAL A 80 -5.85 1.34 7.77
N ILE A 81 -5.32 1.01 6.60
CA ILE A 81 -5.37 1.84 5.39
C ILE A 81 -6.19 1.08 4.35
N ALA A 82 -7.41 1.56 4.07
CA ALA A 82 -8.23 1.03 2.98
C ALA A 82 -7.99 1.89 1.73
N ILE A 83 -7.48 1.27 0.67
CA ILE A 83 -7.16 1.95 -0.59
C ILE A 83 -8.28 1.72 -1.57
N ASP A 84 -9.11 2.74 -1.76
CA ASP A 84 -10.25 2.72 -2.66
C ASP A 84 -9.91 3.32 -4.03
N PRO A 85 -10.58 2.86 -5.12
CA PRO A 85 -10.53 3.58 -6.38
C PRO A 85 -10.98 5.01 -6.18
N THR A 86 -10.35 5.92 -6.91
CA THR A 86 -10.76 7.33 -6.90
C THR A 86 -12.15 7.46 -7.49
N SER A 87 -13.06 8.10 -6.77
CA SER A 87 -14.39 8.43 -7.29
C SER A 87 -14.26 9.40 -8.49
N PRO A 88 -14.82 9.08 -9.66
CA PRO A 88 -14.76 9.98 -10.83
C PRO A 88 -15.52 11.29 -10.60
N PHE A 89 -16.41 11.35 -9.60
CA PHE A 89 -17.23 12.52 -9.31
C PHE A 89 -16.66 13.44 -8.23
N THR A 90 -16.01 12.86 -7.21
CA THR A 90 -15.55 13.62 -6.04
C THR A 90 -14.03 13.68 -5.90
N GLY A 91 -13.29 12.89 -6.68
CA GLY A 91 -11.84 12.75 -6.54
C GLY A 91 -11.37 12.12 -5.21
N GLY A 92 -12.32 11.74 -4.34
CA GLY A 92 -12.06 11.10 -3.06
C GLY A 92 -12.29 9.59 -3.05
N ALA A 93 -11.99 8.92 -1.94
CA ALA A 93 -12.23 7.49 -1.74
C ALA A 93 -13.74 7.18 -1.70
N ILE A 94 -14.15 6.06 -2.27
CA ILE A 94 -15.53 5.58 -2.21
C ILE A 94 -15.77 4.97 -0.83
N LEU A 95 -16.61 5.61 0.00
CA LEU A 95 -16.80 5.34 1.44
C LEU A 95 -17.41 3.97 1.80
N GLY A 96 -17.58 3.03 0.87
CA GLY A 96 -18.29 1.76 1.09
C GLY A 96 -17.73 0.86 2.20
N ASP A 97 -16.40 0.84 2.37
CA ASP A 97 -15.75 -0.10 3.30
C ASP A 97 -15.74 0.36 4.76
N ARG A 98 -15.90 1.67 5.02
CA ARG A 98 -16.04 2.18 6.39
C ARG A 98 -17.22 1.58 7.13
N ILE A 99 -18.30 1.22 6.43
CA ILE A 99 -19.52 0.69 7.05
C ILE A 99 -19.28 -0.70 7.64
N ARG A 100 -18.37 -1.50 7.06
CA ARG A 100 -18.10 -2.88 7.47
C ARG A 100 -17.28 -2.99 8.76
N MET A 101 -16.44 -2.00 9.06
CA MET A 101 -15.56 -2.00 10.23
C MET A 101 -16.07 -1.10 11.36
N LYS A 102 -17.39 -0.77 11.38
CA LYS A 102 -17.99 0.18 12.34
C LYS A 102 -17.72 -0.17 13.80
N GLN A 103 -17.66 -1.46 14.16
CA GLN A 103 -17.42 -1.91 15.52
C GLN A 103 -16.05 -1.47 16.08
N HIS A 104 -15.06 -1.20 15.21
CA HIS A 104 -13.74 -0.79 15.63
C HIS A 104 -13.54 0.72 15.75
N TYR A 105 -14.51 1.55 15.32
CA TYR A 105 -14.38 3.03 15.42
C TYR A 105 -14.34 3.55 16.84
N ILE A 106 -14.98 2.85 17.78
CA ILE A 106 -15.02 3.21 19.20
C ILE A 106 -13.74 2.78 19.92
N ASP A 107 -12.98 1.84 19.37
CA ASP A 107 -11.71 1.41 19.95
C ASP A 107 -10.63 2.47 19.72
N ARG A 108 -10.09 3.02 20.83
CA ARG A 108 -9.05 4.07 20.77
C ARG A 108 -7.75 3.58 20.19
N ASP A 109 -7.47 2.29 20.27
CA ASP A 109 -6.25 1.67 19.76
C ASP A 109 -6.35 1.20 18.30
N VAL A 110 -7.53 1.33 17.69
CA VAL A 110 -7.72 1.12 16.24
C VAL A 110 -7.84 2.46 15.53
N PHE A 111 -7.09 2.66 14.45
CA PHE A 111 -7.21 3.82 13.58
C PHE A 111 -7.44 3.37 12.14
N ILE A 112 -8.50 3.86 11.50
CA ILE A 112 -8.89 3.47 10.14
C ILE A 112 -8.90 4.71 9.24
N ARG A 113 -8.20 4.63 8.11
CA ARG A 113 -8.15 5.66 7.08
C ARG A 113 -8.48 5.06 5.72
N SER A 114 -9.45 5.63 5.00
CA SER A 114 -9.64 5.38 3.58
C SER A 114 -8.82 6.39 2.77
N MET A 115 -8.12 5.92 1.75
CA MET A 115 -7.31 6.72 0.84
C MET A 115 -7.72 6.42 -0.60
N ALA A 116 -7.69 7.45 -1.46
CA ALA A 116 -7.95 7.29 -2.88
C ALA A 116 -6.65 7.03 -3.65
N THR A 117 -6.71 6.25 -4.74
CA THR A 117 -5.55 6.01 -5.61
C THR A 117 -5.09 7.26 -6.37
N ARG A 118 -5.96 8.27 -6.54
CA ARG A 118 -5.73 9.59 -7.19
C ARG A 118 -5.03 9.52 -8.54
N GLY A 119 -5.26 8.45 -9.33
CA GLY A 119 -4.79 8.37 -10.71
C GLY A 119 -3.27 8.34 -10.90
N ASN A 120 -2.49 8.08 -9.87
CA ASN A 120 -1.04 7.88 -10.01
C ASN A 120 -0.77 6.70 -10.93
N LEU A 121 -0.12 6.96 -12.05
CA LEU A 121 0.28 5.99 -13.09
C LEU A 121 1.27 4.91 -12.60
N GLY A 122 1.58 4.86 -11.32
CA GLY A 122 2.61 4.02 -10.73
C GLY A 122 2.25 3.31 -9.43
N GLY A 123 0.98 2.99 -9.15
CA GLY A 123 0.66 2.10 -8.02
C GLY A 123 0.30 2.79 -6.70
N LEU A 124 0.76 2.25 -5.58
CA LEU A 124 0.54 2.83 -4.24
C LEU A 124 1.18 4.22 -4.16
N SER A 125 0.35 5.23 -3.87
CA SER A 125 0.79 6.63 -3.84
C SER A 125 1.85 6.87 -2.76
N GLU A 126 2.71 7.86 -2.97
CA GLU A 126 3.65 8.39 -1.96
C GLU A 126 2.90 8.71 -0.64
N ALA A 127 1.68 9.24 -0.76
CA ALA A 127 0.81 9.51 0.38
C ALA A 127 0.50 8.26 1.22
N THR A 128 0.38 7.07 0.60
CA THR A 128 0.21 5.81 1.32
C THR A 128 1.45 5.48 2.14
N GLY A 129 2.65 5.59 1.57
CA GLY A 129 3.92 5.39 2.27
C GLY A 129 4.08 6.36 3.45
N ASN A 130 3.75 7.63 3.25
CA ASN A 130 3.78 8.65 4.30
C ASN A 130 2.74 8.39 5.40
N THR A 131 1.55 7.88 5.04
CA THR A 131 0.52 7.49 6.01
C THR A 131 0.96 6.30 6.86
N ILE A 132 1.64 5.30 6.28
CA ILE A 132 2.24 4.19 7.03
C ILE A 132 3.22 4.73 8.08
N LYS A 133 4.13 5.64 7.69
CA LYS A 133 5.09 6.26 8.61
C LYS A 133 4.41 7.05 9.73
N ALA A 134 3.35 7.78 9.43
CA ALA A 134 2.61 8.52 10.45
C ALA A 134 1.91 7.59 11.45
N LEU A 135 1.33 6.47 10.99
CA LEU A 135 0.70 5.46 11.85
C LEU A 135 1.74 4.75 12.73
N ASP A 136 2.89 4.41 12.17
CA ASP A 136 4.00 3.78 12.89
C ASP A 136 4.56 4.73 13.96
N ALA A 137 4.85 5.99 13.61
CA ALA A 137 5.30 7.02 14.55
C ALA A 137 4.25 7.35 15.63
N PHE A 138 2.96 7.20 15.32
CA PHE A 138 1.86 7.31 16.29
C PHE A 138 1.82 6.14 17.29
N GLY A 139 2.61 5.09 17.04
CA GLY A 139 2.74 3.93 17.91
C GLY A 139 1.73 2.82 17.61
N LYS A 140 1.39 2.58 16.34
CA LYS A 140 0.66 1.38 15.92
C LYS A 140 1.64 0.20 15.82
N ASP A 141 1.28 -0.93 16.42
CA ASP A 141 2.09 -2.16 16.41
C ASP A 141 1.93 -2.90 15.08
N VAL A 142 0.75 -2.81 14.48
CA VAL A 142 0.41 -3.46 13.22
C VAL A 142 -0.31 -2.45 12.31
N ILE A 143 0.08 -2.44 11.03
CA ILE A 143 -0.57 -1.62 10.00
C ILE A 143 -1.06 -2.55 8.90
N ILE A 144 -2.38 -2.61 8.71
CA ILE A 144 -3.02 -3.43 7.68
C ILE A 144 -3.39 -2.51 6.51
N ILE A 145 -2.93 -2.88 5.31
CA ILE A 145 -3.25 -2.18 4.06
C ILE A 145 -4.17 -3.09 3.27
N GLU A 146 -5.39 -2.65 3.01
CA GLU A 146 -6.36 -3.35 2.18
C GLU A 146 -6.48 -2.66 0.82
N THR A 147 -6.31 -3.43 -0.28
CA THR A 147 -6.55 -2.96 -1.65
C THR A 147 -7.94 -3.35 -2.13
N VAL A 148 -8.58 -2.52 -2.93
CA VAL A 148 -9.97 -2.75 -3.40
C VAL A 148 -10.04 -3.56 -4.70
N GLY A 149 -8.98 -4.29 -5.05
CA GLY A 149 -9.08 -5.26 -6.13
C GLY A 149 -9.23 -4.65 -7.54
N ALA A 150 -8.54 -3.56 -7.83
CA ALA A 150 -8.58 -2.90 -9.13
C ALA A 150 -7.17 -2.60 -9.66
N GLY A 151 -6.61 -3.51 -10.42
CA GLY A 151 -5.45 -3.23 -11.28
C GLY A 151 -4.07 -3.30 -10.60
N GLN A 152 -3.19 -2.36 -10.94
CA GLN A 152 -1.77 -2.34 -10.57
C GLN A 152 -1.52 -2.23 -9.06
N VAL A 153 -2.42 -1.59 -8.32
CA VAL A 153 -2.34 -1.42 -6.85
C VAL A 153 -2.27 -2.76 -6.12
N GLU A 154 -2.88 -3.82 -6.69
CA GLU A 154 -2.84 -5.18 -6.13
C GLU A 154 -1.43 -5.76 -6.07
N VAL A 155 -0.58 -5.45 -7.06
CA VAL A 155 0.81 -5.92 -7.13
C VAL A 155 1.73 -4.98 -6.36
N ASP A 156 1.47 -3.69 -6.39
CA ASP A 156 2.33 -2.69 -5.75
C ASP A 156 2.34 -2.75 -4.22
N ILE A 157 1.39 -3.46 -3.62
CA ILE A 157 1.35 -3.69 -2.17
C ILE A 157 2.64 -4.33 -1.64
N VAL A 158 3.34 -5.14 -2.46
CA VAL A 158 4.63 -5.76 -2.11
C VAL A 158 5.72 -4.73 -1.82
N LYS A 159 5.62 -3.54 -2.43
CA LYS A 159 6.61 -2.47 -2.26
C LYS A 159 6.58 -1.84 -0.87
N VAL A 160 5.45 -1.96 -0.15
CA VAL A 160 5.25 -1.34 1.17
C VAL A 160 5.03 -2.35 2.29
N ALA A 161 4.48 -3.55 2.01
CA ALA A 161 4.15 -4.55 3.02
C ALA A 161 5.35 -5.44 3.40
N ASP A 162 5.43 -5.81 4.67
CA ASP A 162 6.36 -6.85 5.16
C ASP A 162 5.84 -8.24 4.83
N THR A 163 4.53 -8.44 5.00
CA THR A 163 3.80 -9.68 4.71
C THR A 163 2.64 -9.38 3.77
N VAL A 164 2.54 -10.12 2.66
CA VAL A 164 1.44 -10.02 1.71
C VAL A 164 0.52 -11.23 1.83
N VAL A 165 -0.76 -10.97 2.12
CA VAL A 165 -1.83 -11.98 2.09
C VAL A 165 -2.61 -11.85 0.79
N VAL A 166 -2.63 -12.91 0.01
CA VAL A 166 -3.45 -13.00 -1.20
C VAL A 166 -4.75 -13.72 -0.87
N VAL A 167 -5.87 -13.04 -1.06
CA VAL A 167 -7.21 -13.58 -0.77
C VAL A 167 -7.86 -14.07 -2.06
N SER A 168 -8.22 -15.34 -2.08
CA SER A 168 -8.95 -16.01 -3.17
C SER A 168 -10.30 -16.52 -2.69
N VAL A 169 -11.20 -16.83 -3.61
CA VAL A 169 -12.50 -17.47 -3.32
C VAL A 169 -12.77 -18.59 -4.31
N PRO A 170 -13.42 -19.71 -3.88
CA PRO A 170 -13.93 -20.71 -4.80
C PRO A 170 -14.95 -20.10 -5.76
N SER A 171 -15.17 -20.68 -6.94
CA SER A 171 -16.28 -20.35 -7.85
C SER A 171 -16.31 -18.98 -8.54
N MET A 172 -15.30 -18.16 -8.50
CA MET A 172 -15.15 -17.11 -9.50
C MET A 172 -14.58 -17.77 -10.77
N GLY A 173 -15.45 -18.26 -11.68
CA GLY A 173 -15.07 -18.97 -12.92
C GLY A 173 -13.76 -18.38 -13.49
N ASP A 174 -12.76 -19.15 -13.86
CA ASP A 174 -11.38 -18.69 -14.07
C ASP A 174 -10.75 -17.97 -12.85
N SER A 175 -10.99 -18.46 -11.64
CA SER A 175 -10.47 -17.85 -10.40
C SER A 175 -8.95 -17.69 -10.41
N VAL A 176 -8.26 -18.55 -11.13
CA VAL A 176 -6.81 -18.55 -11.33
C VAL A 176 -6.39 -17.57 -12.42
N GLN A 177 -7.17 -17.38 -13.48
CA GLN A 177 -6.90 -16.38 -14.52
C GLN A 177 -7.14 -14.96 -14.01
N THR A 178 -8.05 -14.80 -13.05
CA THR A 178 -8.31 -13.52 -12.37
C THR A 178 -7.19 -13.15 -11.39
N LEU A 179 -6.50 -14.14 -10.83
CA LEU A 179 -5.25 -13.96 -10.11
C LEU A 179 -4.13 -13.82 -11.14
N LYS A 180 -3.96 -12.60 -11.67
CA LYS A 180 -2.86 -12.27 -12.59
C LYS A 180 -1.56 -12.88 -12.07
N ALA A 181 -0.76 -13.46 -12.97
CA ALA A 181 0.49 -14.17 -12.62
C ALA A 181 1.35 -13.40 -11.59
N GLY A 182 1.46 -12.08 -11.70
CA GLY A 182 2.23 -11.25 -10.77
C GLY A 182 1.72 -11.23 -9.31
N ILE A 183 0.42 -11.48 -9.05
CA ILE A 183 -0.13 -11.50 -7.68
C ILE A 183 0.30 -12.79 -6.95
N MET A 184 0.43 -13.89 -7.67
CA MET A 184 0.84 -15.16 -7.09
C MET A 184 2.31 -15.15 -6.65
N GLU A 185 3.16 -14.44 -7.37
CA GLU A 185 4.59 -14.33 -7.05
C GLU A 185 4.86 -13.51 -5.80
N ILE A 186 3.99 -12.54 -5.50
CA ILE A 186 4.16 -11.63 -4.35
C ILE A 186 3.58 -12.17 -3.04
N GLY A 187 2.69 -13.18 -3.07
CA GLY A 187 2.02 -13.72 -1.88
C GLY A 187 2.99 -14.39 -0.92
N ASP A 188 2.94 -13.99 0.35
CA ASP A 188 3.63 -14.69 1.44
C ASP A 188 2.70 -15.67 2.16
N ILE A 189 1.38 -15.41 2.11
CA ILE A 189 0.32 -16.24 2.69
C ILE A 189 -0.86 -16.21 1.72
N PHE A 190 -1.53 -17.35 1.51
CA PHE A 190 -2.73 -17.45 0.68
C PHE A 190 -3.94 -17.79 1.54
N ALA A 191 -4.98 -16.95 1.48
CA ALA A 191 -6.23 -17.16 2.18
C ALA A 191 -7.33 -17.53 1.18
N VAL A 192 -7.85 -18.77 1.22
CA VAL A 192 -9.02 -19.17 0.45
C VAL A 192 -10.24 -18.90 1.30
N ASN A 193 -10.89 -17.76 1.02
CA ASN A 193 -12.05 -17.30 1.78
C ASN A 193 -13.36 -17.91 1.25
N LYS A 194 -14.43 -17.83 2.06
CA LYS A 194 -15.70 -18.49 1.78
C LYS A 194 -15.51 -20.01 1.58
N ALA A 195 -14.70 -20.62 2.44
CA ALA A 195 -14.34 -22.03 2.33
C ALA A 195 -15.49 -23.00 2.68
N ASP A 196 -16.68 -22.48 2.91
CA ASP A 196 -17.96 -23.17 3.01
C ASP A 196 -18.65 -23.41 1.64
N ILE A 197 -18.11 -22.81 0.57
CA ILE A 197 -18.67 -22.93 -0.78
C ILE A 197 -18.00 -24.11 -1.52
N GLU A 198 -18.75 -24.76 -2.41
CA GLU A 198 -18.23 -25.82 -3.29
C GLU A 198 -17.04 -25.33 -4.14
N GLY A 199 -16.06 -26.21 -4.40
CA GLY A 199 -14.89 -25.89 -5.22
C GLY A 199 -13.66 -25.44 -4.43
N VAL A 200 -13.71 -25.38 -3.11
CA VAL A 200 -12.58 -24.93 -2.27
C VAL A 200 -11.32 -25.78 -2.46
N GLU A 201 -11.47 -27.11 -2.56
CA GLU A 201 -10.31 -28.01 -2.74
C GLU A 201 -9.67 -27.83 -4.11
N LYS A 202 -10.47 -27.58 -5.15
CA LYS A 202 -9.98 -27.26 -6.49
C LYS A 202 -9.17 -25.96 -6.46
N CYS A 203 -9.68 -24.90 -5.83
CA CYS A 203 -8.99 -23.61 -5.69
C CYS A 203 -7.64 -23.79 -4.96
N ILE A 204 -7.60 -24.58 -3.88
CA ILE A 204 -6.37 -24.88 -3.14
C ILE A 204 -5.37 -25.63 -4.01
N LEU A 205 -5.82 -26.63 -4.77
CA LEU A 205 -4.98 -27.39 -5.69
C LEU A 205 -4.35 -26.49 -6.76
N GLU A 206 -5.15 -25.62 -7.35
CA GLU A 206 -4.69 -24.65 -8.36
C GLU A 206 -3.62 -23.70 -7.78
N ILE A 207 -3.82 -23.19 -6.57
CA ILE A 207 -2.82 -22.35 -5.90
C ILE A 207 -1.53 -23.14 -5.64
N ARG A 208 -1.63 -24.41 -5.19
CA ARG A 208 -0.44 -25.26 -4.97
C ARG A 208 0.35 -25.49 -6.25
N MET A 209 -0.34 -25.83 -7.34
CA MET A 209 0.30 -26.03 -8.64
C MET A 209 1.07 -24.79 -9.10
N MET A 210 0.49 -23.59 -8.91
CA MET A 210 1.16 -22.36 -9.27
C MET A 210 2.37 -22.07 -8.37
N LEU A 211 2.28 -22.34 -7.07
CA LEU A 211 3.41 -22.19 -6.14
C LEU A 211 4.54 -23.17 -6.44
N GLU A 212 4.23 -24.36 -6.95
CA GLU A 212 5.25 -25.35 -7.39
C GLU A 212 5.96 -24.92 -8.67
N LEU A 213 5.28 -24.17 -9.56
CA LEU A 213 5.83 -23.64 -10.81
C LEU A 213 6.61 -22.33 -10.61
N SER A 214 6.35 -21.60 -9.51
CA SER A 214 7.06 -20.36 -9.20
C SER A 214 8.44 -20.64 -8.61
N GLU A 215 9.38 -19.70 -8.79
CA GLU A 215 10.67 -19.77 -8.10
C GLU A 215 10.44 -19.81 -6.58
N LYS A 216 11.04 -20.83 -5.93
CA LYS A 216 10.87 -21.02 -4.48
C LYS A 216 11.47 -19.83 -3.75
N LYS A 217 10.66 -19.15 -2.94
CA LYS A 217 11.18 -18.18 -1.97
C LYS A 217 12.09 -18.92 -0.99
N GLU A 218 13.35 -18.56 -0.94
CA GLU A 218 14.30 -19.20 -0.02
C GLU A 218 13.80 -19.14 1.44
N GLY A 219 13.65 -20.31 2.05
CA GLY A 219 13.39 -20.46 3.49
C GLY A 219 11.94 -20.25 3.96
N TRP A 220 11.01 -19.77 3.11
CA TRP A 220 9.60 -19.63 3.46
C TRP A 220 8.70 -20.34 2.44
N ALA A 221 7.92 -21.31 2.91
CA ALA A 221 6.88 -21.95 2.11
C ALA A 221 5.54 -21.27 2.40
N PRO A 222 4.93 -20.55 1.44
CA PRO A 222 3.67 -19.83 1.66
C PRO A 222 2.54 -20.79 2.06
N PRO A 223 1.92 -20.64 3.24
CA PRO A 223 0.79 -21.47 3.64
C PRO A 223 -0.48 -21.08 2.89
N ILE A 224 -1.36 -22.07 2.65
CA ILE A 224 -2.70 -21.88 2.11
C ILE A 224 -3.70 -22.15 3.23
N ILE A 225 -4.49 -21.13 3.59
CA ILE A 225 -5.38 -21.14 4.75
C ILE A 225 -6.83 -20.99 4.30
N LYS A 226 -7.68 -21.91 4.75
CA LYS A 226 -9.13 -21.77 4.57
C LYS A 226 -9.67 -20.74 5.57
N THR A 227 -10.40 -19.75 5.08
CA THR A 227 -11.09 -18.77 5.90
C THR A 227 -12.59 -18.76 5.60
N TYR A 228 -13.39 -18.34 6.58
CA TYR A 228 -14.83 -18.36 6.51
C TYR A 228 -15.39 -16.99 6.87
N GLY A 229 -16.34 -16.47 6.09
CA GLY A 229 -16.92 -15.15 6.30
C GLY A 229 -17.48 -14.92 7.71
N ASN A 230 -18.03 -15.97 8.32
CA ASN A 230 -18.81 -15.93 9.57
C ASN A 230 -18.19 -16.74 10.73
N LYS A 231 -17.06 -17.43 10.55
CA LYS A 231 -16.43 -18.25 11.59
C LYS A 231 -15.03 -17.74 11.90
N ASP A 232 -14.63 -17.77 13.16
CA ASP A 232 -13.34 -17.23 13.64
C ASP A 232 -12.18 -18.22 13.43
N ASP A 233 -12.45 -19.53 13.23
CA ASP A 233 -11.40 -20.56 13.14
C ASP A 233 -10.35 -20.26 12.04
N GLY A 234 -10.80 -19.91 10.86
CA GLY A 234 -9.90 -19.55 9.75
C GLY A 234 -9.12 -18.25 9.98
N ALA A 235 -9.73 -17.28 10.69
CA ALA A 235 -9.08 -16.01 11.01
C ALA A 235 -7.96 -16.20 12.03
N ASN A 236 -8.13 -17.06 13.04
CA ASN A 236 -7.10 -17.39 14.01
C ASN A 236 -5.89 -18.08 13.34
N LYS A 237 -6.12 -19.05 12.44
CA LYS A 237 -5.04 -19.69 11.67
C LYS A 237 -4.28 -18.71 10.78
N LEU A 238 -4.99 -17.78 10.16
CA LEU A 238 -4.37 -16.71 9.37
C LEU A 238 -3.54 -15.78 10.25
N PHE A 239 -4.06 -15.41 11.41
CA PHE A 239 -3.36 -14.61 12.41
C PHE A 239 -2.07 -15.26 12.89
N ASP A 240 -2.10 -16.57 13.23
CA ASP A 240 -0.91 -17.32 13.64
C ASP A 240 0.13 -17.37 12.50
N SER A 241 -0.32 -17.55 11.27
CA SER A 241 0.56 -17.56 10.10
C SER A 241 1.21 -16.20 9.85
N LEU A 242 0.51 -15.11 10.09
CA LEU A 242 1.06 -13.75 10.02
C LEU A 242 2.15 -13.54 11.08
N LYS A 243 1.93 -14.00 12.31
CA LYS A 243 2.95 -13.95 13.38
C LYS A 243 4.17 -14.81 13.05
N ASN A 244 3.95 -16.00 12.53
CA ASN A 244 5.03 -16.91 12.13
C ASN A 244 5.86 -16.32 10.98
N HIS A 245 5.22 -15.72 9.99
CA HIS A 245 5.93 -15.07 8.88
C HIS A 245 6.73 -13.85 9.37
N HIS A 246 6.13 -13.01 10.23
CA HIS A 246 6.85 -11.89 10.83
C HIS A 246 8.10 -12.33 11.62
N LYS A 247 7.95 -13.37 12.43
CA LYS A 247 9.08 -13.99 13.16
C LYS A 247 10.16 -14.48 12.19
N TYR A 248 9.75 -15.22 11.15
CA TYR A 248 10.67 -15.67 10.10
C TYR A 248 11.43 -14.50 9.45
N LEU A 249 10.75 -13.41 9.10
CA LEU A 249 11.38 -12.24 8.48
C LEU A 249 12.49 -11.65 9.38
N ILE A 250 12.24 -11.58 10.69
CA ILE A 250 13.21 -11.05 11.67
C ILE A 250 14.39 -12.01 11.81
N GLU A 251 14.14 -13.29 12.07
CA GLU A 251 15.18 -14.28 12.33
C GLU A 251 16.08 -14.57 11.11
N SER A 252 15.51 -14.47 9.89
CA SER A 252 16.26 -14.70 8.65
C SER A 252 16.97 -13.44 8.10
N GLY A 253 16.77 -12.27 8.73
CA GLY A 253 17.28 -10.99 8.22
C GLY A 253 16.56 -10.44 6.96
N HIS A 254 15.51 -11.11 6.48
CA HIS A 254 14.73 -10.65 5.33
C HIS A 254 13.98 -9.35 5.61
N HIS A 255 13.60 -9.09 6.86
CA HIS A 255 12.97 -7.84 7.25
C HIS A 255 13.87 -6.63 6.95
N GLU A 256 15.14 -6.71 7.32
CA GLU A 256 16.11 -5.64 7.06
C GLU A 256 16.34 -5.46 5.55
N LYS A 257 16.50 -6.56 4.80
CA LYS A 257 16.64 -6.52 3.34
C LYS A 257 15.44 -5.83 2.68
N LYS A 258 14.21 -6.17 3.07
CA LYS A 258 12.98 -5.52 2.55
C LYS A 258 12.98 -4.02 2.88
N ARG A 259 13.41 -3.60 4.06
CA ARG A 259 13.51 -2.18 4.46
C ARG A 259 14.50 -1.41 3.61
N ILE A 260 15.68 -1.98 3.35
CA ILE A 260 16.71 -1.37 2.50
C ILE A 260 16.17 -1.18 1.07
N ILE A 261 15.51 -2.20 0.50
CA ILE A 261 14.92 -2.13 -0.85
C ILE A 261 13.84 -1.04 -0.89
N ARG A 262 12.96 -0.97 0.13
CA ARG A 262 11.94 0.10 0.23
C ARG A 262 12.57 1.48 0.30
N GLY A 263 13.57 1.68 1.16
CA GLY A 263 14.26 2.95 1.27
C GLY A 263 14.89 3.40 -0.05
N LYS A 264 15.50 2.47 -0.80
CA LYS A 264 16.02 2.74 -2.14
C LYS A 264 14.92 3.14 -3.12
N THR A 265 13.82 2.39 -3.14
CA THR A 265 12.68 2.68 -4.02
C THR A 265 12.05 4.04 -3.68
N GLU A 266 11.87 4.34 -2.41
CA GLU A 266 11.36 5.61 -1.94
C GLU A 266 12.26 6.79 -2.36
N LEU A 267 13.58 6.66 -2.16
CA LEU A 267 14.53 7.68 -2.58
C LEU A 267 14.45 7.94 -4.08
N VAL A 268 14.38 6.88 -4.90
CA VAL A 268 14.23 7.02 -6.36
C VAL A 268 12.92 7.72 -6.72
N ASN A 269 11.80 7.35 -6.09
CA ASN A 269 10.50 7.97 -6.34
C ASN A 269 10.49 9.46 -5.98
N ILE A 270 11.07 9.84 -4.83
CA ILE A 270 11.18 11.24 -4.41
C ILE A 270 12.02 12.03 -5.42
N LEU A 271 13.16 11.48 -5.86
CA LEU A 271 14.01 12.12 -6.86
C LEU A 271 13.29 12.28 -8.21
N GLN A 272 12.56 11.27 -8.67
CA GLN A 272 11.76 11.34 -9.89
C GLN A 272 10.67 12.42 -9.80
N ASN A 273 9.94 12.46 -8.69
CA ASN A 273 8.88 13.45 -8.48
C ASN A 273 9.46 14.88 -8.40
N LEU A 274 10.60 15.05 -7.72
CA LEU A 274 11.30 16.34 -7.67
C LEU A 274 11.74 16.77 -9.07
N PHE A 275 12.29 15.85 -9.87
CA PHE A 275 12.72 16.13 -11.24
C PHE A 275 11.55 16.52 -12.14
N ILE A 276 10.44 15.77 -12.08
CA ILE A 276 9.23 16.07 -12.86
C ILE A 276 8.64 17.44 -12.47
N ARG A 277 8.60 17.75 -11.18
CA ARG A 277 8.12 19.07 -10.70
C ARG A 277 8.97 20.20 -11.27
N ASN A 278 10.29 20.11 -11.15
CA ASN A 278 11.22 21.10 -11.69
C ASN A 278 11.13 21.21 -13.22
N LEU A 279 10.76 20.14 -13.92
CA LEU A 279 10.51 20.16 -15.35
C LEU A 279 9.34 21.10 -15.72
N TYR A 280 8.22 21.01 -15.00
CA TYR A 280 7.06 21.88 -15.22
C TYR A 280 7.30 23.34 -14.81
N ASP A 281 8.27 23.60 -13.92
CA ASP A 281 8.70 24.96 -13.61
C ASP A 281 9.53 25.60 -14.76
N VAL A 282 10.13 24.77 -15.63
CA VAL A 282 11.01 25.19 -16.73
C VAL A 282 10.29 25.26 -18.07
N ILE A 283 9.31 24.39 -18.26
CA ILE A 283 8.59 24.22 -19.53
C ILE A 283 7.10 24.41 -19.24
N SER A 284 6.50 25.44 -19.84
CA SER A 284 5.05 25.66 -19.71
C SER A 284 4.23 24.56 -20.37
N GLU A 285 2.98 24.42 -19.97
CA GLU A 285 2.08 23.43 -20.56
C GLU A 285 1.85 23.72 -22.06
N GLU A 286 1.78 25.00 -22.43
CA GLU A 286 1.65 25.41 -23.83
C GLU A 286 2.90 25.01 -24.67
N GLU A 287 4.10 25.21 -24.13
CA GLU A 287 5.36 24.80 -24.77
C GLU A 287 5.43 23.28 -24.93
N MET A 288 5.01 22.54 -23.90
CA MET A 288 4.94 21.07 -23.94
C MET A 288 3.97 20.61 -25.04
N GLU A 289 2.80 21.27 -25.16
CA GLU A 289 1.82 20.98 -26.21
C GLU A 289 2.36 21.30 -27.61
N GLU A 290 3.16 22.37 -27.75
CA GLU A 290 3.80 22.73 -29.01
C GLU A 290 4.83 21.68 -29.45
N TYR A 291 5.66 21.19 -28.53
CA TYR A 291 6.57 20.06 -28.79
C TYR A 291 5.80 18.79 -29.16
N ALA A 292 4.72 18.49 -28.45
CA ALA A 292 3.88 17.33 -28.76
C ALA A 292 3.29 17.40 -30.18
N LYS A 293 2.86 18.61 -30.64
CA LYS A 293 2.40 18.83 -32.03
C LYS A 293 3.51 18.60 -33.04
N LYS A 294 4.73 19.10 -32.79
CA LYS A 294 5.90 18.88 -33.69
C LYS A 294 6.25 17.41 -33.80
N ILE A 295 6.16 16.65 -32.68
CA ILE A 295 6.38 15.20 -32.66
C ILE A 295 5.27 14.48 -33.44
N ALA A 296 4.01 14.82 -33.22
CA ALA A 296 2.87 14.22 -33.91
C ALA A 296 2.94 14.43 -35.42
N ASN A 297 3.37 15.61 -35.86
CA ASN A 297 3.58 15.97 -37.28
C ASN A 297 4.86 15.41 -37.90
N ARG A 298 5.71 14.66 -37.08
CA ARG A 298 7.00 14.13 -37.52
C ARG A 298 8.02 15.19 -37.93
N GLU A 299 7.88 16.40 -37.44
CA GLU A 299 8.83 17.52 -37.66
C GLU A 299 10.07 17.36 -36.76
N LYS A 300 9.87 16.79 -35.53
CA LYS A 300 10.93 16.42 -34.58
C LYS A 300 10.63 15.06 -33.97
N ASP A 301 11.68 14.30 -33.63
CA ASP A 301 11.52 13.14 -32.78
C ASP A 301 11.67 13.49 -31.28
N PRO A 302 11.19 12.66 -30.36
CA PRO A 302 11.26 12.94 -28.92
C PRO A 302 12.68 13.16 -28.40
N TYR A 303 13.68 12.52 -28.96
CA TYR A 303 15.07 12.65 -28.50
C TYR A 303 15.65 13.99 -28.87
N MET A 304 15.38 14.51 -30.09
CA MET A 304 15.75 15.88 -30.50
C MET A 304 15.16 16.93 -29.57
N VAL A 305 13.89 16.77 -29.18
CA VAL A 305 13.25 17.67 -28.21
C VAL A 305 13.94 17.63 -26.85
N ILE A 306 14.28 16.42 -26.37
CA ILE A 306 15.03 16.26 -25.11
C ILE A 306 16.39 16.95 -25.16
N GLU A 307 17.14 16.82 -26.27
CA GLU A 307 18.42 17.48 -26.43
C GLU A 307 18.31 19.03 -26.34
N GLU A 308 17.25 19.61 -26.88
CA GLU A 308 16.97 21.05 -26.76
C GLU A 308 16.63 21.47 -25.31
N LEU A 309 15.95 20.58 -24.54
CA LEU A 309 15.52 20.86 -23.17
C LEU A 309 16.60 20.65 -22.12
N ILE A 310 17.57 19.72 -22.35
CA ILE A 310 18.65 19.41 -21.41
C ILE A 310 19.43 20.63 -20.91
N PRO A 311 19.82 21.63 -21.74
CA PRO A 311 20.55 22.79 -21.27
C PRO A 311 19.74 23.63 -20.27
N ARG A 312 18.42 23.75 -20.49
CA ARG A 312 17.50 24.48 -19.58
C ARG A 312 17.35 23.76 -18.24
N LEU A 313 17.19 22.43 -18.29
CA LEU A 313 17.09 21.59 -17.11
C LEU A 313 18.36 21.58 -16.27
N LYS A 314 19.55 21.59 -16.89
CA LYS A 314 20.84 21.67 -16.18
C LYS A 314 21.00 22.97 -15.37
N ASN A 315 20.44 24.07 -15.86
CA ASN A 315 20.52 25.36 -15.16
C ASN A 315 19.65 25.36 -13.88
N VAL A 316 18.53 24.65 -13.87
CA VAL A 316 17.65 24.53 -12.71
C VAL A 316 18.26 23.62 -11.64
N ILE A 317 18.88 22.51 -12.05
CA ILE A 317 19.54 21.58 -11.11
C ILE A 317 20.79 22.23 -10.45
N ARG A 318 21.43 23.22 -11.10
CA ARG A 318 22.61 23.93 -10.57
C ARG A 318 22.31 25.21 -9.79
N GLY A 319 21.10 25.75 -9.91
CA GLY A 319 20.70 27.04 -9.34
C GLY A 319 19.78 26.96 -8.13
N GLY A 320 19.50 25.76 -7.58
CA GLY A 320 18.69 25.54 -6.39
C GLY A 320 19.53 25.34 -5.12
#